data_62ee4cd94fdcf5520b6143270832bb06
#
_entry.id   62ee4cd94fdcf5520b6143270832bb06
#
_cell.length_a   1.000
_cell.length_b   1.000
_cell.length_c   1.000
_cell.angle_alpha   90.00
_cell.angle_beta   90.00
_cell.angle_gamma   90.00
#
_symmetry.space_group_name_H-M   'P 1'
#
loop_
_entity.id
_entity.type
_entity.pdbx_description
1 polymer ?
#
loop_
_entity_poly.entity_id
_entity_poly.type
_entity_poly.pdbx_seq_one_letter_code
_entity_poly.pdbx_strand_id
1 'polypeptide(L)'
;MQILNFLLYFALTVLGLGVLIFVHELGHYLTARACHVTVHEFSLGMGKRLCGFTSKKTGIQYSLRLLPIGGYVAMAGEDEGGEGAGDPNAFCKKNVWQRMLILAAGAGMNVLTGFLAMLILTAGLTASGYRLPSTTIEYFAAGAPSYVTGLEKGDTVLRVGDTTVHTGYELAYEIMFSGYKPIDVLVERNGDRVLVE
;
A
#
# COMPACT_ATOMS: atom_id res chain seq x y z
N MET A 1 -8.74 7.64 -29.74
CA MET A 1 -7.71 7.61 -28.68
C MET A 1 -8.31 7.59 -27.27
N GLN A 2 -9.28 8.42 -26.92
CA GLN A 2 -9.85 8.49 -25.56
C GLN A 2 -10.50 7.16 -25.08
N ILE A 3 -11.29 6.51 -25.93
CA ILE A 3 -11.95 5.22 -25.57
C ILE A 3 -10.91 4.11 -25.33
N LEU A 4 -9.86 4.04 -26.14
CA LEU A 4 -8.80 3.05 -25.99
C LEU A 4 -8.04 3.26 -24.67
N ASN A 5 -7.71 4.51 -24.33
CA ASN A 5 -7.07 4.84 -23.07
C ASN A 5 -7.98 4.52 -21.87
N PHE A 6 -9.28 4.81 -21.97
CA PHE A 6 -10.24 4.44 -20.94
C PHE A 6 -10.29 2.93 -20.71
N LEU A 7 -10.38 2.14 -21.77
CA LEU A 7 -10.38 0.67 -21.70
C LEU A 7 -9.07 0.12 -21.09
N LEU A 8 -7.93 0.72 -21.47
CA LEU A 8 -6.62 0.35 -20.92
C LEU A 8 -6.55 0.63 -19.41
N TYR A 9 -6.92 1.84 -18.98
CA TYR A 9 -6.91 2.19 -17.56
C TYR A 9 -7.89 1.35 -16.75
N PHE A 10 -9.07 1.10 -17.31
CA PHE A 10 -10.05 0.21 -16.69
C PHE A 10 -9.49 -1.21 -16.51
N ALA A 11 -8.88 -1.78 -17.55
CA ALA A 11 -8.26 -3.10 -17.49
C ALA A 11 -7.11 -3.16 -16.46
N LEU A 12 -6.26 -2.13 -16.41
CA LEU A 12 -5.17 -2.03 -15.42
C LEU A 12 -5.71 -1.92 -14.00
N THR A 13 -6.80 -1.17 -13.80
CA THR A 13 -7.45 -1.06 -12.48
C THR A 13 -8.01 -2.39 -12.01
N VAL A 14 -8.73 -3.10 -12.90
CA VAL A 14 -9.27 -4.43 -12.59
C VAL A 14 -8.16 -5.44 -12.31
N LEU A 15 -7.07 -5.40 -13.08
CA LEU A 15 -5.91 -6.25 -12.85
C LEU A 15 -5.26 -5.95 -11.49
N GLY A 16 -5.03 -4.68 -11.18
CA GLY A 16 -4.44 -4.25 -9.89
C GLY A 16 -5.30 -4.66 -8.70
N LEU A 17 -6.62 -4.48 -8.79
CA LEU A 17 -7.57 -4.94 -7.78
C LEU A 17 -7.53 -6.47 -7.63
N GLY A 18 -7.47 -7.20 -8.75
CA GLY A 18 -7.34 -8.67 -8.75
C GLY A 18 -6.08 -9.16 -8.04
N VAL A 19 -4.94 -8.46 -8.24
CA VAL A 19 -3.69 -8.78 -7.54
C VAL A 19 -3.82 -8.53 -6.05
N LEU A 20 -4.42 -7.41 -5.62
CA LEU A 20 -4.63 -7.11 -4.20
C LEU A 20 -5.53 -8.14 -3.53
N ILE A 21 -6.61 -8.55 -4.19
CA ILE A 21 -7.52 -9.60 -3.71
C ILE A 21 -6.77 -10.92 -3.61
N PHE A 22 -6.03 -11.31 -4.66
CA PHE A 22 -5.25 -12.54 -4.64
C PHE A 22 -4.26 -12.60 -3.48
N VAL A 23 -3.52 -11.51 -3.23
CA VAL A 23 -2.56 -11.43 -2.14
C VAL A 23 -3.24 -11.50 -0.78
N HIS A 24 -4.41 -10.87 -0.64
CA HIS A 24 -5.23 -10.91 0.56
C HIS A 24 -5.66 -12.36 0.88
N GLU A 25 -6.28 -13.04 -0.07
CA GLU A 25 -6.72 -14.43 0.08
C GLU A 25 -5.53 -15.38 0.31
N LEU A 26 -4.39 -15.11 -0.35
CA LEU A 26 -3.16 -15.86 -0.14
C LEU A 26 -2.68 -15.75 1.32
N GLY A 27 -2.85 -14.60 1.96
CA GLY A 27 -2.56 -14.40 3.38
C GLY A 27 -3.36 -15.34 4.26
N HIS A 28 -4.67 -15.39 4.10
CA HIS A 28 -5.55 -16.32 4.81
C HIS A 28 -5.17 -17.78 4.55
N TYR A 29 -4.97 -18.14 3.29
CA TYR A 29 -4.59 -19.48 2.87
C TYR A 29 -3.29 -19.95 3.51
N LEU A 30 -2.22 -19.18 3.40
CA LEU A 30 -0.89 -19.54 3.93
C LEU A 30 -0.93 -19.69 5.45
N THR A 31 -1.62 -18.77 6.13
CA THR A 31 -1.72 -18.78 7.59
C THR A 31 -2.61 -19.91 8.09
N ALA A 32 -3.74 -20.18 7.42
CA ALA A 32 -4.58 -21.35 7.73
C ALA A 32 -3.78 -22.65 7.61
N ARG A 33 -3.00 -22.79 6.53
CA ARG A 33 -2.13 -23.96 6.32
C ARG A 33 -1.04 -24.06 7.39
N ALA A 34 -0.41 -22.94 7.78
CA ALA A 34 0.60 -22.90 8.85
C ALA A 34 -0.01 -23.27 10.21
N CYS A 35 -1.26 -22.91 10.47
CA CYS A 35 -2.03 -23.30 11.65
C CYS A 35 -2.64 -24.70 11.56
N HIS A 36 -2.36 -25.47 10.51
CA HIS A 36 -2.89 -26.80 10.27
C HIS A 36 -4.44 -26.80 10.24
N VAL A 37 -5.05 -25.78 9.65
CA VAL A 37 -6.48 -25.75 9.34
C VAL A 37 -6.72 -26.48 8.03
N THR A 38 -7.74 -27.32 7.95
CA THR A 38 -8.14 -27.96 6.70
C THR A 38 -8.78 -26.93 5.78
N VAL A 39 -8.16 -26.72 4.60
CA VAL A 39 -8.66 -25.84 3.55
C VAL A 39 -9.28 -26.69 2.44
N HIS A 40 -10.52 -26.40 2.08
CA HIS A 40 -11.27 -27.10 1.02
C HIS A 40 -11.08 -26.44 -0.33
N GLU A 41 -11.22 -25.13 -0.40
CA GLU A 41 -11.12 -24.35 -1.64
C GLU A 41 -10.36 -23.05 -1.43
N PHE A 42 -9.53 -22.71 -2.43
CA PHE A 42 -8.95 -21.38 -2.63
C PHE A 42 -9.54 -20.82 -3.92
N SER A 43 -10.32 -19.76 -3.83
CA SER A 43 -11.03 -19.19 -4.98
C SER A 43 -10.63 -17.73 -5.21
N LEU A 44 -10.30 -17.42 -6.46
CA LEU A 44 -10.16 -16.05 -6.94
C LEU A 44 -11.42 -15.64 -7.70
N GLY A 45 -12.04 -14.57 -7.24
CA GLY A 45 -13.31 -14.09 -7.77
C GLY A 45 -14.53 -14.73 -7.12
N MET A 46 -15.70 -14.30 -7.53
CA MET A 46 -17.02 -14.76 -7.06
C MET A 46 -17.89 -15.23 -8.22
N GLY A 47 -19.00 -15.88 -7.89
CA GLY A 47 -20.01 -16.35 -8.85
C GLY A 47 -19.65 -17.66 -9.52
N LYS A 48 -20.04 -17.82 -10.80
CA LYS A 48 -19.87 -19.08 -11.54
C LYS A 48 -18.39 -19.39 -11.76
N ARG A 49 -17.98 -20.63 -11.44
CA ARG A 49 -16.63 -21.14 -11.70
C ARG A 49 -16.36 -21.21 -13.19
N LEU A 50 -15.30 -20.55 -13.65
CA LEU A 50 -14.83 -20.59 -15.04
C LEU A 50 -13.88 -21.75 -15.26
N CYS A 51 -12.88 -21.88 -14.39
CA CYS A 51 -11.90 -22.96 -14.43
C CYS A 51 -11.40 -23.28 -13.02
N GLY A 52 -10.71 -24.40 -12.88
CA GLY A 52 -10.08 -24.78 -11.64
C GLY A 52 -9.62 -26.23 -11.68
N PHE A 53 -8.80 -26.57 -10.70
CA PHE A 53 -8.28 -27.93 -10.55
C PHE A 53 -8.21 -28.30 -9.07
N THR A 54 -8.20 -29.58 -8.78
CA THR A 54 -7.99 -30.08 -7.41
C THR A 54 -6.59 -30.66 -7.31
N SER A 55 -5.82 -30.20 -6.35
CA SER A 55 -4.47 -30.71 -6.09
C SER A 55 -4.52 -32.15 -5.61
N LYS A 56 -3.89 -33.06 -6.33
CA LYS A 56 -3.78 -34.47 -5.95
C LYS A 56 -3.01 -34.71 -4.65
N LYS A 57 -2.13 -33.77 -4.27
CA LYS A 57 -1.31 -33.89 -3.05
C LYS A 57 -2.02 -33.39 -1.80
N THR A 58 -2.84 -32.35 -1.91
CA THR A 58 -3.44 -31.68 -0.76
C THR A 58 -4.96 -31.81 -0.71
N GLY A 59 -5.58 -32.26 -1.77
CA GLY A 59 -7.05 -32.30 -1.91
C GLY A 59 -7.71 -30.92 -2.07
N ILE A 60 -6.94 -29.85 -2.00
CA ILE A 60 -7.46 -28.47 -2.07
C ILE A 60 -7.90 -28.17 -3.50
N GLN A 61 -9.08 -27.61 -3.65
CA GLN A 61 -9.60 -27.11 -4.90
C GLN A 61 -9.15 -25.67 -5.12
N TYR A 62 -8.54 -25.41 -6.28
CA TYR A 62 -8.21 -24.06 -6.72
C TYR A 62 -9.17 -23.67 -7.83
N SER A 63 -9.81 -22.50 -7.72
CA SER A 63 -10.80 -22.06 -8.70
C SER A 63 -10.66 -20.58 -9.07
N LEU A 64 -10.95 -20.31 -10.35
CA LEU A 64 -11.13 -18.97 -10.89
C LEU A 64 -12.60 -18.79 -11.25
N ARG A 65 -13.20 -17.70 -10.81
CA ARG A 65 -14.63 -17.41 -10.98
C ARG A 65 -14.86 -16.18 -11.85
N LEU A 66 -16.09 -16.04 -12.33
CA LEU A 66 -16.45 -15.08 -13.38
C LEU A 66 -16.27 -13.62 -12.96
N LEU A 67 -16.64 -13.28 -11.73
CA LEU A 67 -16.57 -11.91 -11.24
C LEU A 67 -15.21 -11.67 -10.55
N PRO A 68 -14.35 -10.79 -11.08
CA PRO A 68 -13.05 -10.51 -10.51
C PRO A 68 -13.15 -9.60 -9.26
N ILE A 69 -14.23 -9.72 -8.51
CA ILE A 69 -14.52 -8.96 -7.31
C ILE A 69 -14.54 -9.94 -6.13
N GLY A 70 -13.57 -9.77 -5.21
CA GLY A 70 -13.42 -10.66 -4.06
C GLY A 70 -12.72 -11.99 -4.39
N GLY A 71 -12.61 -12.79 -3.39
CA GLY A 71 -12.13 -14.15 -3.38
C GLY A 71 -12.56 -14.81 -2.08
N TYR A 72 -12.19 -16.06 -1.85
CA TYR A 72 -12.38 -16.69 -0.56
C TYR A 72 -11.46 -17.90 -0.37
N VAL A 73 -11.23 -18.22 0.88
CA VAL A 73 -10.56 -19.43 1.33
C VAL A 73 -11.56 -20.23 2.17
N ALA A 74 -12.15 -21.28 1.60
CA ALA A 74 -13.11 -22.12 2.35
C ALA A 74 -12.34 -23.02 3.32
N MET A 75 -12.55 -22.82 4.61
CA MET A 75 -11.94 -23.59 5.69
C MET A 75 -12.95 -24.49 6.36
N ALA A 76 -12.54 -25.69 6.78
CA ALA A 76 -13.37 -26.58 7.57
C ALA A 76 -13.82 -25.89 8.86
N GLY A 77 -15.13 -25.91 9.15
CA GLY A 77 -15.70 -25.36 10.38
C GLY A 77 -15.51 -23.83 10.54
N GLU A 78 -15.50 -23.09 9.47
CA GLU A 78 -15.50 -21.63 9.48
C GLU A 78 -16.85 -21.08 9.94
N ASP A 79 -17.95 -21.68 9.46
CA ASP A 79 -19.29 -21.42 9.95
C ASP A 79 -19.65 -22.38 11.11
N GLU A 80 -20.31 -21.88 12.14
CA GLU A 80 -20.81 -22.69 13.25
C GLU A 80 -21.84 -23.70 12.72
N GLY A 81 -21.49 -25.00 12.77
CA GLY A 81 -22.31 -26.07 12.23
C GLY A 81 -22.23 -26.30 10.72
N GLY A 82 -21.35 -25.57 10.01
CA GLY A 82 -21.09 -25.71 8.58
C GLY A 82 -20.32 -26.98 8.20
N GLU A 83 -20.08 -27.14 6.90
CA GLU A 83 -19.31 -28.26 6.36
C GLU A 83 -17.94 -28.38 7.03
N GLY A 84 -17.61 -29.58 7.51
CA GLY A 84 -16.31 -29.86 8.14
C GLY A 84 -16.17 -29.43 9.61
N ALA A 85 -17.23 -29.02 10.32
CA ALA A 85 -17.17 -28.74 11.76
C ALA A 85 -16.73 -29.96 12.60
N GLY A 86 -16.92 -31.17 12.08
CA GLY A 86 -16.43 -32.42 12.66
C GLY A 86 -14.95 -32.69 12.48
N ASP A 87 -14.28 -32.02 11.53
CA ASP A 87 -12.85 -32.18 11.26
C ASP A 87 -12.01 -31.84 12.50
N PRO A 88 -11.06 -32.70 12.89
CA PRO A 88 -10.13 -32.40 13.99
C PRO A 88 -9.32 -31.13 13.76
N ASN A 89 -9.09 -30.76 12.50
CA ASN A 89 -8.39 -29.56 12.09
C ASN A 89 -9.30 -28.41 11.65
N ALA A 90 -10.59 -28.42 12.07
CA ALA A 90 -11.50 -27.32 11.78
C ALA A 90 -11.04 -25.98 12.38
N PHE A 91 -11.33 -24.88 11.69
CA PHE A 91 -11.02 -23.52 12.14
C PHE A 91 -11.63 -23.21 13.53
N CYS A 92 -12.86 -23.62 13.78
CA CYS A 92 -13.54 -23.43 15.08
C CYS A 92 -12.85 -24.15 16.26
N LYS A 93 -12.08 -25.21 15.99
CA LYS A 93 -11.33 -25.96 16.99
C LYS A 93 -9.95 -25.39 17.29
N LYS A 94 -9.48 -24.41 16.53
CA LYS A 94 -8.20 -23.75 16.77
C LYS A 94 -8.32 -22.76 17.93
N ASN A 95 -7.19 -22.47 18.58
CA ASN A 95 -7.19 -21.49 19.66
C ASN A 95 -7.50 -20.07 19.12
N VAL A 96 -7.92 -19.18 20.01
CA VAL A 96 -8.34 -17.82 19.64
C VAL A 96 -7.24 -17.07 18.89
N TRP A 97 -5.98 -17.19 19.32
CA TRP A 97 -4.85 -16.50 18.68
C TRP A 97 -4.60 -16.99 17.25
N GLN A 98 -4.70 -18.29 17.00
CA GLN A 98 -4.58 -18.83 15.65
C GLN A 98 -5.71 -18.33 14.73
N ARG A 99 -6.94 -18.30 15.24
CA ARG A 99 -8.07 -17.75 14.48
C ARG A 99 -7.90 -16.27 14.17
N MET A 100 -7.50 -15.47 15.17
CA MET A 100 -7.20 -14.05 14.96
C MET A 100 -6.07 -13.84 13.94
N LEU A 101 -5.00 -14.63 14.03
CA LEU A 101 -3.88 -14.55 13.08
C LEU A 101 -4.33 -14.87 11.66
N ILE A 102 -5.15 -15.90 11.45
CA ILE A 102 -5.69 -16.26 10.14
C ILE A 102 -6.55 -15.12 9.60
N LEU A 103 -7.45 -14.56 10.42
CA LEU A 103 -8.33 -13.46 9.99
C LEU A 103 -7.55 -12.17 9.68
N ALA A 104 -6.50 -11.86 10.43
CA ALA A 104 -5.68 -10.67 10.19
C ALA A 104 -4.68 -10.83 9.03
N ALA A 105 -4.37 -12.07 8.64
CA ALA A 105 -3.30 -12.36 7.68
C ALA A 105 -3.59 -11.81 6.28
N GLY A 106 -4.84 -11.74 5.85
CA GLY A 106 -5.22 -11.15 4.57
C GLY A 106 -4.81 -9.68 4.49
N ALA A 107 -5.25 -8.88 5.44
CA ALA A 107 -4.86 -7.47 5.53
C ALA A 107 -3.34 -7.30 5.74
N GLY A 108 -2.72 -8.15 6.57
CA GLY A 108 -1.27 -8.16 6.79
C GLY A 108 -0.47 -8.38 5.51
N MET A 109 -0.91 -9.30 4.66
CA MET A 109 -0.26 -9.55 3.35
C MET A 109 -0.39 -8.35 2.41
N ASN A 110 -1.52 -7.65 2.39
CA ASN A 110 -1.66 -6.43 1.58
C ASN A 110 -0.71 -5.33 2.07
N VAL A 111 -0.59 -5.12 3.38
CA VAL A 111 0.37 -4.16 3.95
C VAL A 111 1.81 -4.55 3.60
N LEU A 112 2.18 -5.82 3.76
CA LEU A 112 3.50 -6.32 3.41
C LEU A 112 3.81 -6.12 1.92
N THR A 113 2.85 -6.44 1.05
CA THR A 113 3.01 -6.28 -0.41
C THR A 113 3.15 -4.82 -0.79
N GLY A 114 2.36 -3.91 -0.19
CA GLY A 114 2.48 -2.47 -0.40
C GLY A 114 3.84 -1.94 0.04
N PHE A 115 4.34 -2.39 1.20
CA PHE A 115 5.67 -2.04 1.68
C PHE A 115 6.77 -2.52 0.74
N LEU A 116 6.72 -3.79 0.29
CA LEU A 116 7.69 -4.34 -0.66
C LEU A 116 7.64 -3.61 -2.02
N ALA A 117 6.45 -3.31 -2.52
CA ALA A 117 6.28 -2.54 -3.75
C ALA A 117 6.90 -1.15 -3.64
N MET A 118 6.70 -0.47 -2.51
CA MET A 118 7.32 0.83 -2.24
C MET A 118 8.85 0.73 -2.17
N LEU A 119 9.41 -0.29 -1.53
CA LEU A 119 10.86 -0.52 -1.50
C LEU A 119 11.43 -0.73 -2.91
N ILE A 120 10.79 -1.57 -3.72
CA ILE A 120 11.21 -1.85 -5.10
C ILE A 120 11.14 -0.57 -5.94
N LEU A 121 10.05 0.19 -5.84
CA LEU A 121 9.88 1.45 -6.55
C LEU A 121 10.97 2.46 -6.16
N THR A 122 11.19 2.65 -4.86
CA THR A 122 12.21 3.57 -4.34
C THR A 122 13.61 3.17 -4.80
N ALA A 123 13.95 1.89 -4.69
CA ALA A 123 15.24 1.37 -5.16
C ALA A 123 15.42 1.57 -6.69
N GLY A 124 14.38 1.32 -7.48
CA GLY A 124 14.39 1.54 -8.92
C GLY A 124 14.56 3.00 -9.31
N LEU A 125 13.83 3.90 -8.64
CA LEU A 125 13.95 5.35 -8.85
C LEU A 125 15.35 5.84 -8.48
N THR A 126 15.90 5.41 -7.34
CA THR A 126 17.25 5.77 -6.91
C THR A 126 18.30 5.26 -7.90
N ALA A 127 18.17 4.01 -8.36
CA ALA A 127 19.08 3.42 -9.36
C ALA A 127 19.01 4.14 -10.71
N SER A 128 17.86 4.70 -11.09
CA SER A 128 17.69 5.51 -12.30
C SER A 128 18.22 6.95 -12.16
N GLY A 129 18.80 7.31 -11.00
CA GLY A 129 19.32 8.65 -10.72
C GLY A 129 18.25 9.67 -10.33
N TYR A 130 17.00 9.23 -10.14
CA TYR A 130 15.96 10.11 -9.62
C TYR A 130 16.28 10.53 -8.18
N ARG A 131 16.27 11.84 -7.93
CA ARG A 131 16.43 12.41 -6.59
C ARG A 131 15.15 13.11 -6.19
N LEU A 132 14.72 12.93 -4.95
CA LEU A 132 13.63 13.71 -4.40
C LEU A 132 14.04 15.19 -4.37
N PRO A 133 13.11 16.12 -4.68
CA PRO A 133 13.37 17.54 -4.51
C PRO A 133 13.85 17.82 -3.09
N SER A 134 14.99 18.49 -2.98
CA SER A 134 15.56 18.95 -1.71
C SER A 134 14.78 20.14 -1.17
N THR A 135 14.90 20.39 0.12
CA THR A 135 14.45 21.64 0.76
C THR A 135 15.50 22.75 0.65
N THR A 136 16.65 22.50 -0.02
CA THR A 136 17.71 23.47 -0.22
C THR A 136 17.38 24.39 -1.39
N ILE A 137 17.53 25.69 -1.18
CA ILE A 137 17.28 26.73 -2.18
C ILE A 137 18.47 26.82 -3.14
N GLU A 138 18.30 26.35 -4.37
CA GLU A 138 19.33 26.42 -5.39
C GLU A 138 19.32 27.75 -6.15
N TYR A 139 18.16 28.30 -6.43
CA TYR A 139 17.99 29.58 -7.11
C TYR A 139 16.61 30.17 -6.82
N PHE A 140 16.48 31.48 -7.05
CA PHE A 140 15.20 32.18 -7.04
C PHE A 140 14.77 32.47 -8.48
N ALA A 141 13.50 32.29 -8.75
CA ALA A 141 12.93 32.73 -10.01
C ALA A 141 13.00 34.28 -10.10
N ALA A 142 13.18 34.82 -11.31
CA ALA A 142 13.23 36.26 -11.52
C ALA A 142 11.92 36.90 -11.01
N GLY A 143 12.05 37.87 -10.10
CA GLY A 143 10.90 38.53 -9.48
C GLY A 143 10.21 37.75 -8.36
N ALA A 144 10.78 36.67 -7.88
CA ALA A 144 10.21 35.92 -6.75
C ALA A 144 10.16 36.79 -5.50
N PRO A 145 9.00 36.93 -4.83
CA PRO A 145 8.87 37.72 -3.59
C PRO A 145 9.81 37.21 -2.48
N SER A 146 10.06 35.91 -2.42
CA SER A 146 10.94 35.29 -1.44
C SER A 146 12.39 35.76 -1.47
N TYR A 147 12.85 36.40 -2.57
CA TYR A 147 14.17 36.98 -2.63
C TYR A 147 14.36 38.20 -1.71
N VAL A 148 13.28 38.93 -1.44
CA VAL A 148 13.32 40.13 -0.58
C VAL A 148 13.00 39.85 0.89
N THR A 149 12.62 38.62 1.24
CA THR A 149 12.23 38.23 2.60
C THR A 149 13.42 37.76 3.45
N GLY A 150 14.66 37.80 2.94
CA GLY A 150 15.83 37.40 3.69
C GLY A 150 16.24 35.93 3.52
N LEU A 151 15.57 35.18 2.66
CA LEU A 151 16.03 33.85 2.23
C LEU A 151 17.23 33.99 1.26
N GLU A 152 18.20 33.11 1.39
CA GLU A 152 19.38 33.11 0.56
C GLU A 152 19.57 31.80 -0.20
N LYS A 153 20.33 31.88 -1.31
CA LYS A 153 20.74 30.68 -2.02
C LYS A 153 21.67 29.85 -1.11
N GLY A 154 21.40 28.57 -1.02
CA GLY A 154 22.09 27.61 -0.16
C GLY A 154 21.39 27.34 1.16
N ASP A 155 20.36 28.12 1.52
CA ASP A 155 19.54 27.83 2.69
C ASP A 155 18.86 26.49 2.54
N THR A 156 18.87 25.69 3.59
CA THR A 156 18.07 24.46 3.68
C THR A 156 16.89 24.70 4.60
N VAL A 157 15.67 24.67 4.06
CA VAL A 157 14.45 24.88 4.83
C VAL A 157 14.19 23.68 5.72
N LEU A 158 14.11 23.93 7.02
CA LEU A 158 13.86 22.90 8.05
C LEU A 158 12.40 22.90 8.52
N ARG A 159 11.75 24.07 8.56
CA ARG A 159 10.41 24.22 9.08
C ARG A 159 9.70 25.39 8.39
N VAL A 160 8.40 25.21 8.15
CA VAL A 160 7.51 26.25 7.63
C VAL A 160 6.35 26.39 8.63
N GLY A 161 6.20 27.56 9.23
CA GLY A 161 5.29 27.74 10.35
C GLY A 161 5.60 26.76 11.48
N ASP A 162 4.64 25.92 11.82
CA ASP A 162 4.77 24.89 12.87
C ASP A 162 5.17 23.51 12.33
N THR A 163 5.25 23.33 11.00
CA THR A 163 5.48 22.03 10.35
C THR A 163 6.93 21.85 9.92
N THR A 164 7.60 20.80 10.41
CA THR A 164 8.93 20.39 9.93
C THR A 164 8.81 19.76 8.55
N VAL A 165 9.69 20.16 7.62
CA VAL A 165 9.71 19.67 6.24
C VAL A 165 11.00 18.93 5.94
N HIS A 166 10.91 17.81 5.23
CA HIS A 166 12.03 16.94 4.89
C HIS A 166 12.24 16.82 3.38
N THR A 167 11.23 17.14 2.59
CA THR A 167 11.27 17.06 1.13
C THR A 167 10.77 18.36 0.49
N GLY A 168 11.21 18.63 -0.74
CA GLY A 168 10.70 19.78 -1.50
C GLY A 168 9.21 19.71 -1.80
N TYR A 169 8.62 18.49 -1.81
CA TYR A 169 7.16 18.33 -1.96
C TYR A 169 6.41 18.77 -0.71
N GLU A 170 6.89 18.38 0.49
CA GLU A 170 6.31 18.84 1.76
C GLU A 170 6.44 20.37 1.87
N LEU A 171 7.59 20.92 1.53
CA LEU A 171 7.82 22.36 1.50
C LEU A 171 6.81 23.07 0.58
N ALA A 172 6.63 22.57 -0.65
CA ALA A 172 5.68 23.15 -1.60
C ALA A 172 4.23 23.04 -1.09
N TYR A 173 3.87 21.91 -0.46
CA TYR A 173 2.55 21.69 0.11
C TYR A 173 2.25 22.66 1.25
N GLU A 174 3.17 22.81 2.21
CA GLU A 174 3.00 23.73 3.35
C GLU A 174 2.89 25.19 2.91
N ILE A 175 3.70 25.62 1.94
CA ILE A 175 3.59 26.95 1.34
C ILE A 175 2.24 27.15 0.67
N MET A 176 1.76 26.18 -0.12
CA MET A 176 0.45 26.27 -0.77
C MET A 176 -0.70 26.29 0.24
N PHE A 177 -0.61 25.49 1.29
CA PHE A 177 -1.66 25.38 2.30
C PHE A 177 -1.75 26.63 3.17
N SER A 178 -0.64 27.30 3.43
CA SER A 178 -0.60 28.56 4.18
C SER A 178 -1.20 29.75 3.41
N GLY A 179 -1.36 29.62 2.09
CA GLY A 179 -1.96 30.66 1.25
C GLY A 179 -1.12 31.91 1.15
N TYR A 180 -1.77 33.09 1.26
CA TYR A 180 -1.11 34.41 1.17
C TYR A 180 -0.75 35.03 2.53
N LYS A 181 -0.70 34.22 3.58
CA LYS A 181 -0.35 34.71 4.92
C LYS A 181 1.18 34.72 5.08
N PRO A 182 1.76 35.72 5.77
CA PRO A 182 3.16 35.65 6.19
C PRO A 182 3.41 34.40 7.03
N ILE A 183 4.52 33.73 6.80
CA ILE A 183 4.88 32.47 7.44
C ILE A 183 6.33 32.53 7.85
N ASP A 184 6.58 32.17 9.09
CA ASP A 184 7.94 32.01 9.59
C ASP A 184 8.58 30.77 8.96
N VAL A 185 9.77 30.95 8.42
CA VAL A 185 10.54 29.86 7.80
C VAL A 185 11.85 29.70 8.57
N LEU A 186 12.05 28.53 9.18
CA LEU A 186 13.31 28.20 9.81
C LEU A 186 14.23 27.55 8.78
N VAL A 187 15.38 28.15 8.57
CA VAL A 187 16.40 27.62 7.62
C VAL A 187 17.71 27.31 8.34
N GLU A 188 18.46 26.40 7.79
CA GLU A 188 19.87 26.19 8.12
C GLU A 188 20.73 26.90 7.07
N ARG A 189 21.55 27.83 7.52
CA ARG A 189 22.47 28.64 6.73
C ARG A 189 23.88 28.52 7.32
N ASN A 190 24.82 27.94 6.57
CA ASN A 190 26.22 27.72 7.01
C ASN A 190 26.35 26.97 8.34
N GLY A 191 25.39 26.11 8.69
CA GLY A 191 25.34 25.36 9.95
C GLY A 191 24.58 26.03 11.10
N ASP A 192 24.19 27.30 10.93
CA ASP A 192 23.37 28.04 11.90
C ASP A 192 21.90 28.01 11.53
N ARG A 193 21.03 28.03 12.54
CA ARG A 193 19.58 28.10 12.36
C ARG A 193 19.12 29.55 12.38
N VAL A 194 18.54 29.98 11.27
CA VAL A 194 18.05 31.35 11.06
C VAL A 194 16.54 31.30 10.87
N LEU A 195 15.81 32.13 11.61
CA LEU A 195 14.38 32.32 11.38
C LEU A 195 14.19 33.49 10.42
N VAL A 196 13.43 33.26 9.35
CA VAL A 196 13.11 34.25 8.32
C VAL A 196 11.58 34.46 8.36
N GLU A 197 11.15 35.72 8.49
CA GLU A 197 9.74 36.14 8.57
C GLU A 197 9.21 36.58 7.20
#